data_63149195635d7037f85687c7d0b33063
#
_entry.id   63149195635d7037f85687c7d0b33063
#
_cell.length_a   1.000
_cell.length_b   1.000
_cell.length_c   1.000
_cell.angle_alpha   90.00
_cell.angle_beta   90.00
_cell.angle_gamma   90.00
#
_symmetry.space_group_name_H-M   'P 1'
#
loop_
_entity.id
_entity.type
_entity.pdbx_description
1 polymer ?
#
loop_
_entity_poly.entity_id
_entity_poly.type
_entity_poly.pdbx_seq_one_letter_code
_entity_poly.pdbx_strand_id
1 'polypeptide(L)'
;EAFQGEVYMNLHTIDKADVENEAKIINFNSTDIELPPNKIPTLTRDFRATEKMNIFQLFSHSHEKTVEFRVEIAGGNRDGELLYISYDWEHPPVMKFDPPLVVKRGETIRLKATYDNWTDETVTFGLRSTDEMMILFGAYYAD
;
A
#
# COMPACT_ATOMS: atom_id res chain seq x y z
N GLU A 1 -0.51 22.12 24.42
CA GLU A 1 -0.30 23.18 23.45
C GLU A 1 -1.27 22.97 22.31
N ALA A 2 -1.91 24.03 21.81
CA ALA A 2 -2.77 24.01 20.64
C ALA A 2 -1.95 24.49 19.44
N PHE A 3 -1.92 23.70 18.37
CA PHE A 3 -1.32 24.10 17.11
C PHE A 3 -2.41 24.55 16.14
N GLN A 4 -2.16 25.67 15.45
CA GLN A 4 -3.01 26.13 14.39
C GLN A 4 -2.28 25.82 13.06
N GLY A 5 -2.93 25.06 12.18
CA GLY A 5 -2.41 24.69 10.86
C GLY A 5 -3.37 25.08 9.77
N GLU A 6 -2.84 25.39 8.60
CA GLU A 6 -3.62 25.62 7.38
C GLU A 6 -3.25 24.55 6.34
N VAL A 7 -4.26 24.01 5.66
CA VAL A 7 -4.06 23.02 4.60
C VAL A 7 -4.60 23.58 3.29
N TYR A 8 -3.78 23.54 2.25
CA TYR A 8 -4.15 23.97 0.91
C TYR A 8 -4.17 22.78 -0.04
N MET A 9 -5.15 22.74 -0.93
CA MET A 9 -5.23 21.75 -2.00
C MET A 9 -5.47 22.46 -3.33
N ASN A 10 -4.63 22.18 -4.31
CA ASN A 10 -4.83 22.61 -5.68
C ASN A 10 -5.55 21.50 -6.46
N LEU A 11 -6.65 21.86 -7.11
CA LEU A 11 -7.41 20.97 -7.98
C LEU A 11 -7.20 21.39 -9.44
N HIS A 12 -6.74 20.44 -10.26
CA HIS A 12 -6.67 20.61 -11.70
C HIS A 12 -7.86 19.89 -12.31
N THR A 13 -8.65 20.61 -13.11
CA THR A 13 -9.84 20.06 -13.78
C THR A 13 -9.63 20.01 -15.29
N ILE A 14 -10.24 19.02 -15.93
CA ILE A 14 -10.30 18.89 -17.38
C ILE A 14 -11.75 18.67 -17.81
N ASP A 15 -12.09 18.95 -19.05
CA ASP A 15 -13.39 18.63 -19.59
C ASP A 15 -13.59 17.11 -19.65
N LYS A 16 -14.81 16.66 -19.39
CA LYS A 16 -15.12 15.21 -19.40
C LYS A 16 -14.84 14.59 -20.77
N ALA A 17 -14.96 15.37 -21.85
CA ALA A 17 -14.68 14.91 -23.21
C ALA A 17 -13.19 14.62 -23.45
N ASP A 18 -12.30 15.18 -22.62
CA ASP A 18 -10.85 15.01 -22.74
C ASP A 18 -10.33 13.88 -21.83
N VAL A 19 -11.22 13.21 -21.06
CA VAL A 19 -10.86 12.07 -20.23
C VAL A 19 -10.71 10.82 -21.09
N GLU A 20 -9.47 10.36 -21.27
CA GLU A 20 -9.17 9.10 -21.96
C GLU A 20 -9.39 7.88 -21.07
N ASN A 21 -9.01 7.98 -19.80
CA ASN A 21 -9.10 6.90 -18.82
C ASN A 21 -9.59 7.42 -17.46
N GLU A 22 -10.55 6.73 -16.87
CA GLU A 22 -10.99 7.04 -15.51
C GLU A 22 -10.08 6.34 -14.49
N ALA A 23 -9.45 7.14 -13.61
CA ALA A 23 -8.63 6.60 -12.54
C ALA A 23 -9.48 6.02 -11.41
N LYS A 24 -9.07 4.85 -10.94
CA LYS A 24 -9.61 4.17 -9.76
C LYS A 24 -8.55 4.13 -8.66
N ILE A 25 -8.99 4.15 -7.40
CA ILE A 25 -8.09 4.09 -6.25
C ILE A 25 -7.82 2.64 -5.87
N ILE A 26 -6.56 2.32 -5.61
CA ILE A 26 -6.15 1.12 -4.89
C ILE A 26 -6.17 1.44 -3.40
N ASN A 27 -6.88 0.64 -2.63
CA ASN A 27 -6.87 0.65 -1.16
C ASN A 27 -6.93 -0.81 -0.68
N PHE A 28 -5.77 -1.47 -0.69
CA PHE A 28 -5.63 -2.83 -0.17
C PHE A 28 -5.12 -2.76 1.25
N ASN A 29 -5.94 -3.13 2.20
CA ASN A 29 -5.64 -3.03 3.62
C ASN A 29 -5.91 -4.32 4.38
N SER A 30 -5.27 -4.45 5.54
CA SER A 30 -5.54 -5.50 6.51
C SER A 30 -5.66 -4.89 7.90
N THR A 31 -6.75 -5.21 8.58
CA THR A 31 -6.95 -4.87 10.00
C THR A 31 -6.63 -6.05 10.92
N ASP A 32 -6.31 -7.21 10.36
CA ASP A 32 -5.92 -8.41 11.10
C ASP A 32 -4.41 -8.36 11.35
N ILE A 33 -4.03 -7.53 12.32
CA ILE A 33 -2.64 -7.31 12.75
C ILE A 33 -2.55 -7.70 14.22
N GLU A 34 -1.65 -8.63 14.51
CA GLU A 34 -1.27 -9.02 15.87
C GLU A 34 0.23 -9.30 15.89
N LEU A 35 0.99 -8.39 16.50
CA LEU A 35 2.44 -8.45 16.58
C LEU A 35 2.84 -8.82 18.01
N PRO A 36 3.31 -10.04 18.25
CA PRO A 36 3.73 -10.44 19.60
C PRO A 36 4.88 -9.58 20.11
N PRO A 37 4.98 -9.40 21.46
CA PRO A 37 6.05 -8.63 22.07
C PRO A 37 7.44 -9.20 21.76
N ASN A 38 8.41 -8.32 21.54
CA ASN A 38 9.82 -8.67 21.32
C ASN A 38 10.01 -9.65 20.15
N LYS A 39 9.26 -9.47 19.06
CA LYS A 39 9.32 -10.32 17.85
C LYS A 39 9.38 -9.48 16.57
N ILE A 40 9.92 -10.11 15.53
CA ILE A 40 9.98 -9.55 14.18
C ILE A 40 9.12 -10.42 13.22
N PRO A 41 7.78 -10.34 13.31
CA PRO A 41 6.90 -11.10 12.43
C PRO A 41 6.80 -10.46 11.04
N THR A 42 6.56 -11.29 10.02
CA THR A 42 6.11 -10.85 8.70
C THR A 42 4.65 -11.27 8.50
N LEU A 43 3.78 -10.30 8.29
CA LEU A 43 2.39 -10.55 7.92
C LEU A 43 2.25 -10.53 6.40
N THR A 44 1.33 -11.36 5.90
CA THR A 44 1.07 -11.49 4.46
C THR A 44 -0.42 -11.38 4.19
N ARG A 45 -0.79 -10.64 3.13
CA ARG A 45 -2.18 -10.52 2.66
C ARG A 45 -2.22 -10.56 1.13
N ASP A 46 -3.17 -11.31 0.62
CA ASP A 46 -3.38 -11.52 -0.80
C ASP A 46 -4.65 -10.81 -1.28
N PHE A 47 -4.54 -10.09 -2.40
CA PHE A 47 -5.65 -9.39 -3.06
C PHE A 47 -5.72 -9.83 -4.52
N ARG A 48 -6.80 -10.51 -4.88
CA ARG A 48 -6.99 -10.98 -6.25
C ARG A 48 -7.57 -9.87 -7.13
N ALA A 49 -6.92 -9.58 -8.24
CA ALA A 49 -7.39 -8.63 -9.23
C ALA A 49 -8.70 -9.14 -9.89
N THR A 50 -9.78 -8.39 -9.75
CA THR A 50 -11.09 -8.70 -10.32
C THR A 50 -11.25 -8.20 -11.76
N GLU A 51 -10.38 -7.31 -12.19
CA GLU A 51 -10.27 -6.74 -13.53
C GLU A 51 -8.80 -6.56 -13.89
N LYS A 52 -8.49 -6.21 -15.15
CA LYS A 52 -7.14 -5.77 -15.53
C LYS A 52 -6.88 -4.40 -14.91
N MET A 53 -5.71 -4.23 -14.32
CA MET A 53 -5.29 -2.99 -13.68
C MET A 53 -4.04 -2.47 -14.40
N ASN A 54 -4.13 -1.27 -14.96
CA ASN A 54 -2.98 -0.52 -15.47
C ASN A 54 -2.57 0.46 -14.35
N ILE A 55 -1.69 -0.01 -13.48
CA ILE A 55 -1.29 0.71 -12.26
C ILE A 55 -0.25 1.76 -12.62
N PHE A 56 -0.52 3.03 -12.34
CA PHE A 56 0.40 4.14 -12.61
C PHE A 56 0.97 4.78 -11.35
N GLN A 57 0.45 4.44 -10.15
CA GLN A 57 1.00 4.90 -8.88
C GLN A 57 0.78 3.88 -7.77
N LEU A 58 1.82 3.69 -6.93
CA LEU A 58 1.75 2.91 -5.69
C LEU A 58 2.52 3.61 -4.57
N PHE A 59 2.02 3.49 -3.33
CA PHE A 59 2.72 3.82 -2.10
C PHE A 59 2.11 3.04 -0.93
N SER A 60 2.94 2.77 0.09
CA SER A 60 2.48 2.09 1.30
C SER A 60 2.08 3.08 2.39
N HIS A 61 1.29 2.59 3.34
CA HIS A 61 1.08 3.23 4.63
C HIS A 61 1.11 2.17 5.73
N SER A 62 1.94 2.43 6.71
CA SER A 62 2.12 1.62 7.92
C SER A 62 2.64 2.53 9.02
N HIS A 63 2.97 1.98 10.21
CA HIS A 63 3.43 2.76 11.34
C HIS A 63 4.85 2.37 11.78
N GLU A 64 5.27 2.86 12.94
CA GLU A 64 6.67 2.89 13.39
C GLU A 64 7.34 1.52 13.57
N LYS A 65 6.56 0.43 13.69
CA LYS A 65 7.14 -0.92 13.82
C LYS A 65 7.51 -1.54 12.48
N THR A 66 7.05 -0.94 11.35
CA THR A 66 7.32 -1.49 10.02
C THR A 66 8.77 -1.26 9.60
N VAL A 67 9.49 -2.34 9.31
CA VAL A 67 10.88 -2.31 8.82
C VAL A 67 11.00 -2.63 7.34
N GLU A 68 10.04 -3.33 6.76
CA GLU A 68 9.92 -3.56 5.32
C GLU A 68 8.43 -3.67 4.94
N PHE A 69 8.04 -2.98 3.88
CA PHE A 69 6.75 -3.17 3.22
C PHE A 69 7.00 -3.55 1.76
N ARG A 70 6.63 -4.77 1.37
CA ARG A 70 6.85 -5.35 0.05
C ARG A 70 5.53 -5.70 -0.62
N VAL A 71 5.46 -5.46 -1.92
CA VAL A 71 4.32 -5.84 -2.76
C VAL A 71 4.83 -6.63 -3.95
N GLU A 72 4.26 -7.80 -4.20
CA GLU A 72 4.67 -8.69 -5.26
C GLU A 72 3.45 -9.37 -5.93
N ILE A 73 3.65 -9.92 -7.11
CA ILE A 73 2.69 -10.87 -7.71
C ILE A 73 2.84 -12.21 -6.99
N ALA A 74 1.71 -12.84 -6.65
CA ALA A 74 1.70 -14.17 -6.05
C ALA A 74 1.10 -15.20 -7.00
N GLY A 75 1.86 -16.27 -7.22
CA GLY A 75 1.47 -17.40 -8.07
C GLY A 75 1.62 -17.17 -9.57
N GLY A 76 1.47 -18.24 -10.33
CA GLY A 76 1.62 -18.23 -11.77
C GLY A 76 3.06 -17.98 -12.24
N ASN A 77 3.20 -17.55 -13.51
CA ASN A 77 4.52 -17.36 -14.13
C ASN A 77 5.25 -16.09 -13.65
N ARG A 78 4.56 -15.23 -12.90
CA ARG A 78 5.09 -13.97 -12.34
C ARG A 78 5.27 -14.04 -10.82
N ASP A 79 5.21 -15.23 -10.24
CA ASP A 79 5.34 -15.40 -8.79
C ASP A 79 6.63 -14.76 -8.26
N GLY A 80 6.50 -13.91 -7.24
CA GLY A 80 7.61 -13.18 -6.65
C GLY A 80 8.04 -11.91 -7.42
N GLU A 81 7.41 -11.55 -8.54
CA GLU A 81 7.70 -10.31 -9.25
C GLU A 81 7.39 -9.10 -8.35
N LEU A 82 8.43 -8.32 -8.06
CA LEU A 82 8.34 -7.14 -7.21
C LEU A 82 7.62 -6.00 -7.91
N LEU A 83 6.57 -5.48 -7.29
CA LEU A 83 5.82 -4.31 -7.75
C LEU A 83 6.17 -3.04 -6.98
N TYR A 84 6.46 -3.18 -5.67
CA TYR A 84 6.75 -2.07 -4.77
C TYR A 84 7.53 -2.54 -3.56
N ILE A 85 8.39 -1.68 -3.02
CA ILE A 85 9.07 -1.90 -1.75
C ILE A 85 9.33 -0.57 -1.04
N SER A 86 9.18 -0.57 0.29
CA SER A 86 9.57 0.53 1.16
C SER A 86 10.24 -0.01 2.42
N TYR A 87 11.25 0.71 2.89
CA TYR A 87 11.92 0.51 4.19
C TYR A 87 11.73 1.71 5.13
N ASP A 88 10.98 2.70 4.68
CA ASP A 88 10.69 3.93 5.43
C ASP A 88 9.17 4.04 5.60
N TRP A 89 8.72 3.88 6.84
CA TRP A 89 7.28 3.95 7.16
C TRP A 89 6.77 5.39 7.24
N GLU A 90 7.65 6.33 7.60
CA GLU A 90 7.30 7.74 7.77
C GLU A 90 7.25 8.47 6.43
N HIS A 91 8.19 8.15 5.53
CA HIS A 91 8.30 8.73 4.20
C HIS A 91 8.35 7.66 3.10
N PRO A 92 7.29 6.84 2.96
CA PRO A 92 7.28 5.78 1.97
C PRO A 92 7.39 6.37 0.55
N PRO A 93 8.18 5.76 -0.35
CA PRO A 93 8.31 6.25 -1.70
C PRO A 93 6.96 6.19 -2.44
N VAL A 94 6.60 7.28 -3.11
CA VAL A 94 5.48 7.31 -4.06
C VAL A 94 6.02 6.93 -5.43
N MET A 95 5.83 5.67 -5.81
CA MET A 95 6.27 5.16 -7.11
C MET A 95 5.26 5.53 -8.20
N LYS A 96 5.77 6.10 -9.28
CA LYS A 96 4.99 6.37 -10.50
C LYS A 96 5.52 5.51 -11.63
N PHE A 97 4.62 4.95 -12.44
CA PHE A 97 4.94 4.02 -13.50
C PHE A 97 4.51 4.59 -14.85
N ASP A 98 5.48 4.72 -15.77
CA ASP A 98 5.29 5.06 -17.17
C ASP A 98 6.27 4.23 -18.01
N PRO A 99 5.79 3.24 -18.78
CA PRO A 99 4.39 2.80 -18.88
C PRO A 99 3.84 2.18 -17.60
N PRO A 100 2.50 2.14 -17.41
CA PRO A 100 1.86 1.55 -16.24
C PRO A 100 2.23 0.08 -16.03
N LEU A 101 2.31 -0.32 -14.76
CA LEU A 101 2.41 -1.71 -14.35
C LEU A 101 1.10 -2.45 -14.64
N VAL A 102 1.17 -3.54 -15.41
CA VAL A 102 -0.02 -4.31 -15.75
C VAL A 102 -0.18 -5.48 -14.78
N VAL A 103 -1.31 -5.49 -14.07
CA VAL A 103 -1.79 -6.66 -13.33
C VAL A 103 -3.03 -7.19 -14.03
N LYS A 104 -2.99 -8.45 -14.48
CA LYS A 104 -4.08 -9.06 -15.22
C LYS A 104 -5.21 -9.50 -14.30
N ARG A 105 -6.42 -9.52 -14.82
CA ARG A 105 -7.55 -10.11 -14.10
C ARG A 105 -7.22 -11.54 -13.66
N GLY A 106 -7.43 -11.82 -12.37
CA GLY A 106 -7.16 -13.12 -11.76
C GLY A 106 -5.75 -13.29 -11.19
N GLU A 107 -4.80 -12.42 -11.51
CA GLU A 107 -3.53 -12.37 -10.79
C GLU A 107 -3.74 -11.91 -9.34
N THR A 108 -2.83 -12.28 -8.48
CA THR A 108 -2.88 -11.94 -7.06
C THR A 108 -1.76 -10.96 -6.72
N ILE A 109 -2.11 -9.84 -6.11
CA ILE A 109 -1.17 -8.89 -5.51
C ILE A 109 -1.00 -9.33 -4.05
N ARG A 110 0.23 -9.61 -3.65
CA ARG A 110 0.60 -9.99 -2.29
C ARG A 110 1.30 -8.85 -1.59
N LEU A 111 0.77 -8.45 -0.45
CA LEU A 111 1.42 -7.56 0.48
C LEU A 111 2.16 -8.39 1.53
N LYS A 112 3.41 -8.03 1.81
CA LYS A 112 4.20 -8.54 2.93
C LYS A 112 4.72 -7.36 3.73
N ALA A 113 4.39 -7.29 5.00
CA ALA A 113 4.96 -6.28 5.90
C ALA A 113 5.69 -6.98 7.05
N THR A 114 6.95 -6.64 7.21
CA THR A 114 7.79 -7.10 8.32
C THR A 114 7.83 -6.01 9.36
N TYR A 115 7.54 -6.37 10.59
CA TYR A 115 7.47 -5.46 11.72
C TYR A 115 8.51 -5.85 12.78
N ASP A 116 9.12 -4.86 13.40
CA ASP A 116 9.94 -5.07 14.61
C ASP A 116 9.15 -4.54 15.82
N ASN A 117 8.51 -5.45 16.57
CA ASN A 117 7.84 -5.07 17.79
C ASN A 117 8.82 -5.20 18.97
N TRP A 118 9.55 -4.14 19.24
CA TRP A 118 10.50 -4.05 20.36
C TRP A 118 9.86 -3.80 21.73
N THR A 119 8.52 -3.75 21.80
CA THR A 119 7.79 -3.49 23.05
C THR A 119 7.48 -4.79 23.80
N ASP A 120 7.15 -4.67 25.08
CA ASP A 120 6.72 -5.79 25.93
C ASP A 120 5.21 -6.10 25.78
N GLU A 121 4.51 -5.39 24.88
CA GLU A 121 3.08 -5.54 24.66
C GLU A 121 2.80 -6.07 23.25
N THR A 122 1.66 -6.75 23.07
CA THR A 122 1.15 -7.09 21.75
C THR A 122 0.63 -5.82 21.07
N VAL A 123 1.14 -5.53 19.87
CA VAL A 123 0.67 -4.42 19.02
C VAL A 123 -0.37 -4.93 18.04
N THR A 124 -1.47 -4.19 17.91
CA THR A 124 -2.59 -4.53 17.02
C THR A 124 -2.88 -3.40 16.04
N PHE A 125 -3.85 -3.62 15.13
CA PHE A 125 -4.34 -2.58 14.24
C PHE A 125 -4.90 -1.39 15.03
N GLY A 126 -4.54 -0.16 14.60
CA GLY A 126 -5.08 1.07 15.19
C GLY A 126 -4.58 2.33 14.48
N LEU A 127 -5.09 3.49 14.94
CA LEU A 127 -4.88 4.79 14.30
C LEU A 127 -3.71 5.59 14.88
N ARG A 128 -3.13 5.15 16.00
CA ARG A 128 -1.99 5.83 16.60
C ARG A 128 -0.71 5.35 15.94
N SER A 129 0.32 6.17 15.90
CA SER A 129 1.64 5.78 15.39
C SER A 129 2.26 4.60 16.16
N THR A 130 1.84 4.39 17.41
CA THR A 130 2.25 3.26 18.27
C THR A 130 1.48 1.97 18.00
N ASP A 131 0.29 2.05 17.38
CA ASP A 131 -0.45 0.92 16.81
C ASP A 131 0.15 0.57 15.45
N GLU A 132 -0.44 -0.37 14.69
CA GLU A 132 0.05 -0.69 13.36
C GLU A 132 -1.02 -0.70 12.26
N MET A 133 -0.54 -0.48 11.02
CA MET A 133 -1.33 -0.57 9.79
C MET A 133 -0.59 -1.36 8.71
N MET A 134 -1.35 -1.89 7.76
CA MET A 134 -0.86 -2.56 6.56
C MET A 134 -1.73 -2.16 5.38
N ILE A 135 -1.37 -1.06 4.70
CA ILE A 135 -2.18 -0.50 3.62
C ILE A 135 -1.31 -0.24 2.40
N LEU A 136 -1.77 -0.71 1.23
CA LEU A 136 -1.25 -0.28 -0.06
C LEU A 136 -2.24 0.68 -0.69
N PHE A 137 -1.80 1.89 -0.94
CA PHE A 137 -2.49 2.87 -1.74
C PHE A 137 -1.93 2.95 -3.15
N GLY A 138 -2.75 3.41 -4.06
CA GLY A 138 -2.32 3.66 -5.42
C GLY A 138 -3.46 4.11 -6.32
N ALA A 139 -3.13 4.18 -7.60
CA ALA A 139 -4.10 4.51 -8.62
C ALA A 139 -3.84 3.68 -9.89
N TYR A 140 -4.93 3.27 -10.55
CA TYR A 140 -4.93 2.52 -11.79
C TYR A 140 -6.10 2.92 -12.65
N TYR A 141 -6.07 2.53 -13.91
CA TYR A 141 -7.25 2.52 -14.77
C TYR A 141 -7.48 1.10 -15.31
N ALA A 142 -8.73 0.77 -15.56
CA ALA A 142 -9.12 -0.48 -16.21
C ALA A 142 -9.22 -0.26 -17.73
N ASP A 143 -9.05 -1.31 -18.52
CA ASP A 143 -9.38 -1.31 -19.95
C ASP A 143 -10.86 -1.62 -20.16
#